data_3cd01397ac80d9fca02107c124fb9c6b
#
_entry.id   3cd01397ac80d9fca02107c124fb9c6b
#
_cell.length_a   1.000
_cell.length_b   1.000
_cell.length_c   1.000
_cell.angle_alpha   90.00
_cell.angle_beta   90.00
_cell.angle_gamma   90.00
#
_symmetry.space_group_name_H-M   'P 1'
#
loop_
_entity.id
_entity.type
_entity.pdbx_description
1 polymer ?
#
loop_
_entity_poly.entity_id
_entity_poly.type
_entity_poly.pdbx_seq_one_letter_code
_entity_poly.pdbx_strand_id
1 'polypeptide(L)'
;SICNGDYLLNLFEKIKPDIVVHSAAMKHINLAEENPFSAVTVNVNGSINVANAGLRAKVPLTIAISTDKACNPDSTYGYTKKLMEQVFSEYHSSETKFVCTRFANVAKSNGSVIPYWLSENEKGNQLKLTDIEMNRLMFSKEDSAELIHKCIDYVYEGEDKFFILSSLMKNVNLYSLAKLISPFEVEVIGKRPGEKLNETLISEKELKFTKLDGKFILLYNEVVDGEKLDKEYSSLSAENMTDEEMKNLL
;
A
#
# COMPACT_ATOMS: atom_id res chain seq x y z
N SER A 1 -19.93 -4.57 6.75
CA SER A 1 -18.60 -4.35 7.37
C SER A 1 -17.79 -5.63 7.33
N ILE A 2 -16.49 -5.52 7.04
CA ILE A 2 -15.55 -6.68 7.07
C ILE A 2 -15.35 -7.24 8.49
N CYS A 3 -15.76 -6.51 9.53
CA CYS A 3 -15.74 -6.99 10.91
C CYS A 3 -16.84 -8.03 11.23
N ASN A 4 -17.75 -8.29 10.28
CA ASN A 4 -18.78 -9.31 10.42
C ASN A 4 -18.48 -10.47 9.47
N GLY A 5 -17.83 -11.52 10.00
CA GLY A 5 -17.39 -12.68 9.20
C GLY A 5 -18.54 -13.50 8.63
N ASP A 6 -19.60 -13.71 9.40
CA ASP A 6 -20.77 -14.47 8.94
C ASP A 6 -21.48 -13.76 7.78
N TYR A 7 -21.61 -12.44 7.89
CA TYR A 7 -22.18 -11.64 6.80
C TYR A 7 -21.32 -11.72 5.52
N LEU A 8 -19.99 -11.65 5.65
CA LEU A 8 -19.09 -11.77 4.50
C LEU A 8 -19.18 -13.15 3.84
N LEU A 9 -19.18 -14.22 4.64
CA LEU A 9 -19.32 -15.57 4.13
C LEU A 9 -20.63 -15.75 3.34
N ASN A 10 -21.76 -15.40 3.96
CA ASN A 10 -23.06 -15.45 3.31
C ASN A 10 -23.11 -14.63 2.01
N LEU A 11 -22.43 -13.46 1.99
CA LEU A 11 -22.35 -12.61 0.83
C LEU A 11 -21.54 -13.28 -0.29
N PHE A 12 -20.37 -13.86 0.03
CA PHE A 12 -19.51 -14.52 -0.96
C PHE A 12 -20.16 -15.78 -1.52
N GLU A 13 -20.80 -16.59 -0.67
CA GLU A 13 -21.56 -17.78 -1.11
C GLU A 13 -22.73 -17.42 -2.04
N LYS A 14 -23.39 -16.28 -1.78
CA LYS A 14 -24.50 -15.77 -2.61
C LYS A 14 -24.02 -15.20 -3.94
N ILE A 15 -22.96 -14.38 -3.94
CA ILE A 15 -22.47 -13.65 -5.12
C ILE A 15 -21.57 -14.56 -5.96
N LYS A 16 -20.80 -15.46 -5.33
CA LYS A 16 -19.77 -16.31 -5.95
C LYS A 16 -18.78 -15.51 -6.80
N PRO A 17 -18.06 -14.55 -6.21
CA PRO A 17 -17.14 -13.72 -6.97
C PRO A 17 -15.96 -14.58 -7.48
N ASP A 18 -15.47 -14.29 -8.67
CA ASP A 18 -14.24 -14.86 -9.22
C ASP A 18 -13.00 -14.21 -8.59
N ILE A 19 -13.11 -12.92 -8.27
CA ILE A 19 -12.03 -12.13 -7.70
C ILE A 19 -12.58 -11.26 -6.56
N VAL A 20 -11.86 -11.23 -5.44
CA VAL A 20 -12.10 -10.30 -4.35
C VAL A 20 -10.91 -9.38 -4.19
N VAL A 21 -11.13 -8.06 -4.22
CA VAL A 21 -10.11 -7.06 -3.89
C VAL A 21 -10.43 -6.46 -2.52
N HIS A 22 -9.60 -6.81 -1.53
CA HIS A 22 -9.73 -6.34 -0.16
C HIS A 22 -8.95 -5.05 0.06
N SER A 23 -9.63 -3.90 -0.06
CA SER A 23 -9.06 -2.57 0.17
C SER A 23 -9.52 -1.89 1.47
N ALA A 24 -10.45 -2.51 2.19
CA ALA A 24 -10.99 -1.92 3.41
C ALA A 24 -9.96 -1.91 4.54
N ALA A 25 -9.69 -0.74 5.09
CA ALA A 25 -8.75 -0.57 6.21
C ALA A 25 -8.95 0.77 6.93
N MET A 26 -8.56 0.83 8.19
CA MET A 26 -8.26 2.07 8.90
C MET A 26 -6.84 2.49 8.46
N LYS A 27 -6.73 3.47 7.53
CA LYS A 27 -5.46 3.83 6.88
C LYS A 27 -4.72 5.03 7.48
N HIS A 28 -5.41 5.83 8.31
CA HIS A 28 -4.84 7.04 8.90
C HIS A 28 -3.97 6.68 10.11
N ILE A 29 -2.66 6.94 10.02
CA ILE A 29 -1.67 6.58 11.05
C ILE A 29 -2.10 7.16 12.40
N ASN A 30 -2.42 8.45 12.48
CA ASN A 30 -2.80 9.10 13.74
C ASN A 30 -4.00 8.41 14.41
N LEU A 31 -5.05 8.12 13.61
CA LEU A 31 -6.24 7.45 14.13
C LEU A 31 -5.94 6.03 14.59
N ALA A 32 -5.01 5.34 13.92
CA ALA A 32 -4.59 4.00 14.32
C ALA A 32 -3.76 4.02 15.61
N GLU A 33 -2.88 5.03 15.80
CA GLU A 33 -2.12 5.22 17.04
C GLU A 33 -3.05 5.57 18.22
N GLU A 34 -4.02 6.45 18.01
CA GLU A 34 -5.00 6.83 19.02
C GLU A 34 -5.99 5.70 19.37
N ASN A 35 -6.29 4.82 18.39
CA ASN A 35 -7.30 3.76 18.50
C ASN A 35 -6.76 2.39 18.05
N PRO A 36 -5.73 1.84 18.71
CA PRO A 36 -5.07 0.60 18.25
C PRO A 36 -6.02 -0.62 18.26
N PHE A 37 -6.96 -0.70 19.21
CA PHE A 37 -7.98 -1.75 19.23
C PHE A 37 -8.84 -1.72 17.96
N SER A 38 -9.29 -0.55 17.53
CA SER A 38 -10.07 -0.40 16.29
C SER A 38 -9.24 -0.73 15.06
N ALA A 39 -7.96 -0.32 15.03
CA ALA A 39 -7.04 -0.65 13.95
C ALA A 39 -6.84 -2.17 13.81
N VAL A 40 -6.61 -2.88 14.92
CA VAL A 40 -6.51 -4.36 14.93
C VAL A 40 -7.83 -5.00 14.50
N THR A 41 -8.96 -4.54 15.04
CA THR A 41 -10.27 -5.10 14.70
C THR A 41 -10.58 -4.97 13.21
N VAL A 42 -10.30 -3.81 12.60
CA VAL A 42 -10.58 -3.60 11.18
C VAL A 42 -9.51 -4.23 10.30
N ASN A 43 -8.23 -3.91 10.54
CA ASN A 43 -7.16 -4.26 9.61
C ASN A 43 -6.69 -5.71 9.73
N VAL A 44 -6.74 -6.30 10.93
CA VAL A 44 -6.31 -7.69 11.16
C VAL A 44 -7.53 -8.62 11.18
N ASN A 45 -8.45 -8.47 12.15
CA ASN A 45 -9.59 -9.36 12.25
C ASN A 45 -10.51 -9.26 11.02
N GLY A 46 -10.70 -8.05 10.48
CA GLY A 46 -11.43 -7.85 9.23
C GLY A 46 -10.79 -8.57 8.05
N SER A 47 -9.45 -8.55 7.94
CA SER A 47 -8.71 -9.28 6.89
C SER A 47 -8.81 -10.80 7.07
N ILE A 48 -8.75 -11.31 8.32
CA ILE A 48 -8.99 -12.71 8.64
C ILE A 48 -10.41 -13.12 8.20
N ASN A 49 -11.42 -12.29 8.46
CA ASN A 49 -12.78 -12.57 8.03
C ASN A 49 -12.92 -12.63 6.50
N VAL A 50 -12.24 -11.73 5.77
CA VAL A 50 -12.21 -11.75 4.29
C VAL A 50 -11.53 -13.02 3.80
N ALA A 51 -10.38 -13.40 4.38
CA ALA A 51 -9.65 -14.61 4.01
C ALA A 51 -10.47 -15.88 4.28
N ASN A 52 -11.10 -15.98 5.46
CA ASN A 52 -11.99 -17.10 5.81
C ASN A 52 -13.18 -17.19 4.84
N ALA A 53 -13.83 -16.06 4.52
CA ALA A 53 -14.95 -16.04 3.59
C ALA A 53 -14.50 -16.46 2.18
N GLY A 54 -13.35 -15.96 1.71
CA GLY A 54 -12.77 -16.33 0.41
C GLY A 54 -12.47 -17.82 0.32
N LEU A 55 -11.79 -18.36 1.33
CA LEU A 55 -11.45 -19.79 1.37
C LEU A 55 -12.71 -20.69 1.40
N ARG A 56 -13.65 -20.38 2.30
CA ARG A 56 -14.88 -21.19 2.47
C ARG A 56 -15.82 -21.11 1.27
N ALA A 57 -15.94 -19.94 0.66
CA ALA A 57 -16.74 -19.73 -0.56
C ALA A 57 -15.99 -20.18 -1.84
N LYS A 58 -14.74 -20.66 -1.71
CA LYS A 58 -13.86 -21.10 -2.81
C LYS A 58 -13.68 -19.99 -3.88
N VAL A 59 -13.44 -18.77 -3.43
CA VAL A 59 -13.12 -17.65 -4.32
C VAL A 59 -11.78 -17.93 -5.00
N PRO A 60 -11.69 -17.98 -6.34
CA PRO A 60 -10.46 -18.33 -7.03
C PRO A 60 -9.27 -17.43 -6.68
N LEU A 61 -9.51 -16.11 -6.53
CA LEU A 61 -8.46 -15.14 -6.22
C LEU A 61 -8.94 -14.08 -5.23
N THR A 62 -8.15 -13.88 -4.16
CA THR A 62 -8.37 -12.80 -3.19
C THR A 62 -7.09 -11.97 -3.08
N ILE A 63 -7.18 -10.67 -3.41
CA ILE A 63 -6.08 -9.71 -3.41
C ILE A 63 -6.24 -8.74 -2.24
N ALA A 64 -5.26 -8.61 -1.35
CA ALA A 64 -5.26 -7.61 -0.30
C ALA A 64 -4.38 -6.41 -0.66
N ILE A 65 -4.90 -5.20 -0.44
CA ILE A 65 -4.13 -3.97 -0.62
C ILE A 65 -3.30 -3.72 0.64
N SER A 66 -1.99 -3.86 0.51
CA SER A 66 -1.00 -3.53 1.54
C SER A 66 -0.34 -2.18 1.28
N THR A 67 0.74 -1.86 1.98
CA THR A 67 1.39 -0.54 2.00
C THR A 67 2.89 -0.69 2.24
N ASP A 68 3.67 0.29 1.79
CA ASP A 68 5.08 0.49 2.15
C ASP A 68 5.31 0.45 3.68
N LYS A 69 4.35 0.91 4.47
CA LYS A 69 4.40 0.93 5.93
C LYS A 69 4.35 -0.46 6.59
N ALA A 70 4.00 -1.50 5.82
CA ALA A 70 4.12 -2.90 6.24
C ALA A 70 5.57 -3.41 6.14
N CYS A 71 6.42 -2.72 5.36
CA CYS A 71 7.86 -2.96 5.32
C CYS A 71 8.53 -2.24 6.48
N ASN A 72 9.25 -2.93 7.35
CA ASN A 72 9.86 -2.37 8.57
C ASN A 72 8.89 -1.49 9.39
N PRO A 73 7.75 -2.04 9.86
CA PRO A 73 6.71 -1.27 10.51
C PRO A 73 7.18 -0.66 11.83
N ASP A 74 6.78 0.58 12.12
CA ASP A 74 7.02 1.33 13.35
C ASP A 74 5.76 2.05 13.86
N SER A 75 4.64 1.86 13.17
CA SER A 75 3.33 2.39 13.53
C SER A 75 2.29 1.28 13.66
N THR A 76 1.26 1.51 14.46
CA THR A 76 0.12 0.58 14.61
C THR A 76 -0.47 0.20 13.26
N TYR A 77 -0.65 1.19 12.35
CA TYR A 77 -1.09 0.92 10.99
C TYR A 77 -0.14 -0.02 10.25
N GLY A 78 1.16 0.25 10.26
CA GLY A 78 2.18 -0.58 9.62
C GLY A 78 2.17 -2.02 10.15
N TYR A 79 2.14 -2.21 11.48
CA TYR A 79 2.06 -3.54 12.10
C TYR A 79 0.79 -4.29 11.69
N THR A 80 -0.37 -3.63 11.68
CA THR A 80 -1.63 -4.29 11.27
C THR A 80 -1.61 -4.72 9.81
N LYS A 81 -0.99 -3.93 8.92
CA LYS A 81 -0.86 -4.29 7.50
C LYS A 81 0.18 -5.40 7.28
N LYS A 82 1.26 -5.42 8.06
CA LYS A 82 2.22 -6.54 8.03
C LYS A 82 1.59 -7.86 8.46
N LEU A 83 0.78 -7.83 9.53
CA LEU A 83 0.02 -9.03 9.96
C LEU A 83 -0.98 -9.48 8.89
N MET A 84 -1.64 -8.55 8.19
CA MET A 84 -2.52 -8.88 7.06
C MET A 84 -1.76 -9.62 5.94
N GLU A 85 -0.55 -9.15 5.55
CA GLU A 85 0.29 -9.84 4.57
C GLU A 85 0.59 -11.29 4.99
N GLN A 86 0.92 -11.50 6.28
CA GLN A 86 1.21 -12.81 6.82
C GLN A 86 -0.03 -13.74 6.85
N VAL A 87 -1.19 -13.20 7.23
CA VAL A 87 -2.47 -13.92 7.19
C VAL A 87 -2.77 -14.37 5.76
N PHE A 88 -2.68 -13.49 4.78
CA PHE A 88 -2.95 -13.83 3.38
C PHE A 88 -1.97 -14.90 2.86
N SER A 89 -0.71 -14.84 3.28
CA SER A 89 0.28 -15.85 2.97
C SER A 89 -0.08 -17.24 3.55
N GLU A 90 -0.56 -17.28 4.78
CA GLU A 90 -0.97 -18.53 5.45
C GLU A 90 -2.19 -19.16 4.78
N TYR A 91 -3.14 -18.34 4.32
CA TYR A 91 -4.36 -18.80 3.65
C TYR A 91 -4.16 -19.22 2.19
N HIS A 92 -3.03 -18.85 1.57
CA HIS A 92 -2.75 -19.17 0.18
C HIS A 92 -2.68 -20.67 -0.05
N SER A 93 -3.38 -21.17 -1.07
CA SER A 93 -3.46 -22.59 -1.42
C SER A 93 -3.57 -22.79 -2.93
N SER A 94 -3.52 -24.04 -3.37
CA SER A 94 -3.71 -24.40 -4.78
C SER A 94 -5.13 -24.12 -5.28
N GLU A 95 -6.14 -24.21 -4.40
CA GLU A 95 -7.56 -24.02 -4.78
C GLU A 95 -8.01 -22.56 -4.70
N THR A 96 -7.49 -21.81 -3.72
CA THR A 96 -7.82 -20.39 -3.50
C THR A 96 -6.55 -19.60 -3.39
N LYS A 97 -6.30 -18.73 -4.37
CA LYS A 97 -5.12 -17.90 -4.39
C LYS A 97 -5.33 -16.65 -3.54
N PHE A 98 -4.43 -16.45 -2.60
CA PHE A 98 -4.34 -15.22 -1.82
C PHE A 98 -3.03 -14.53 -2.16
N VAL A 99 -3.08 -13.27 -2.50
CA VAL A 99 -1.92 -12.44 -2.83
C VAL A 99 -2.09 -11.04 -2.27
N CYS A 100 -1.01 -10.28 -2.21
CA CYS A 100 -1.07 -8.89 -1.77
C CYS A 100 -0.50 -7.96 -2.83
N THR A 101 -0.95 -6.70 -2.82
CA THR A 101 -0.26 -5.60 -3.50
C THR A 101 0.27 -4.63 -2.45
N ARG A 102 1.56 -4.26 -2.50
CA ARG A 102 2.15 -3.28 -1.59
C ARG A 102 2.21 -1.93 -2.29
N PHE A 103 1.28 -1.04 -1.93
CA PHE A 103 1.20 0.32 -2.43
C PHE A 103 2.14 1.23 -1.64
N ALA A 104 2.62 2.30 -2.27
CA ALA A 104 3.14 3.48 -1.59
C ALA A 104 2.04 4.56 -1.51
N ASN A 105 2.37 5.83 -1.65
CA ASN A 105 1.38 6.89 -1.60
C ASN A 105 0.66 7.04 -2.95
N VAL A 106 -0.62 6.77 -2.97
CA VAL A 106 -1.46 6.99 -4.16
C VAL A 106 -1.84 8.47 -4.22
N ALA A 107 -1.39 9.16 -5.27
CA ALA A 107 -1.71 10.56 -5.51
C ALA A 107 -3.22 10.78 -5.60
N LYS A 108 -3.71 11.89 -5.04
CA LYS A 108 -5.14 12.27 -5.03
C LYS A 108 -6.08 11.19 -4.44
N SER A 109 -5.55 10.26 -3.62
CA SER A 109 -6.43 9.35 -2.88
C SER A 109 -7.22 10.12 -1.81
N ASN A 110 -8.43 9.64 -1.49
CA ASN A 110 -9.28 10.30 -0.50
C ASN A 110 -8.56 10.45 0.86
N GLY A 111 -8.57 11.68 1.40
CA GLY A 111 -7.90 12.03 2.66
C GLY A 111 -6.37 12.07 2.57
N SER A 112 -5.76 12.05 1.37
CA SER A 112 -4.32 12.22 1.20
C SER A 112 -3.92 13.70 1.17
N VAL A 113 -2.61 13.97 1.23
CA VAL A 113 -2.04 15.31 1.36
C VAL A 113 -2.34 16.21 0.16
N ILE A 114 -2.32 15.69 -1.07
CA ILE A 114 -2.53 16.49 -2.29
C ILE A 114 -3.93 17.13 -2.32
N PRO A 115 -5.06 16.40 -2.19
CA PRO A 115 -6.38 17.02 -2.15
C PRO A 115 -6.54 18.03 -0.99
N TYR A 116 -5.94 17.74 0.15
CA TYR A 116 -5.95 18.66 1.29
C TYR A 116 -5.22 19.95 0.95
N TRP A 117 -4.00 19.89 0.40
CA TRP A 117 -3.23 21.07 0.03
C TRP A 117 -3.89 21.89 -1.10
N LEU A 118 -4.45 21.24 -2.11
CA LEU A 118 -5.20 21.92 -3.17
C LEU A 118 -6.38 22.72 -2.58
N SER A 119 -7.15 22.09 -1.68
CA SER A 119 -8.26 22.78 -1.00
C SER A 119 -7.81 23.95 -0.10
N GLU A 120 -6.68 23.80 0.60
CA GLU A 120 -6.15 24.90 1.43
C GLU A 120 -5.60 26.06 0.57
N ASN A 121 -4.94 25.76 -0.54
CA ASN A 121 -4.46 26.75 -1.47
C ASN A 121 -5.61 27.54 -2.13
N GLU A 122 -6.71 26.88 -2.50
CA GLU A 122 -7.92 27.53 -3.03
C GLU A 122 -8.54 28.52 -2.02
N LYS A 123 -8.43 28.24 -0.72
CA LYS A 123 -8.89 29.12 0.36
C LYS A 123 -7.91 30.25 0.68
N GLY A 124 -6.74 30.27 0.04
CA GLY A 124 -5.65 31.21 0.33
C GLY A 124 -4.91 30.91 1.64
N ASN A 125 -5.05 29.69 2.17
CA ASN A 125 -4.37 29.26 3.39
C ASN A 125 -2.94 28.80 3.10
N GLN A 126 -2.05 29.00 4.07
CA GLN A 126 -0.69 28.47 4.06
C GLN A 126 -0.72 26.94 4.16
N LEU A 127 0.07 26.28 3.32
CA LEU A 127 0.19 24.81 3.37
C LEU A 127 1.01 24.38 4.58
N LYS A 128 0.58 23.28 5.23
CA LYS A 128 1.25 22.70 6.40
C LYS A 128 2.01 21.44 6.00
N LEU A 129 3.27 21.38 6.41
CA LEU A 129 4.16 20.25 6.18
C LEU A 129 4.80 19.83 7.51
N THR A 130 4.99 18.55 7.71
CA THR A 130 5.57 18.04 8.94
C THR A 130 7.09 18.15 8.99
N ASP A 131 7.77 18.03 7.84
CA ASP A 131 9.22 18.19 7.71
C ASP A 131 9.62 18.46 6.25
N ILE A 132 10.57 19.37 6.01
CA ILE A 132 11.04 19.72 4.66
C ILE A 132 11.83 18.60 3.96
N GLU A 133 12.41 17.70 4.74
CA GLU A 133 13.17 16.54 4.24
C GLU A 133 12.28 15.32 4.00
N MET A 134 10.96 15.46 4.14
CA MET A 134 10.04 14.33 4.00
C MET A 134 9.88 13.90 2.56
N ASN A 135 10.17 12.64 2.31
CA ASN A 135 10.11 12.01 0.99
C ASN A 135 9.10 10.86 0.97
N ARG A 136 8.44 10.68 -0.16
CA ARG A 136 7.45 9.61 -0.37
C ARG A 136 7.58 9.00 -1.75
N LEU A 137 7.58 7.69 -1.83
CA LEU A 137 7.28 7.02 -3.08
C LEU A 137 5.84 7.33 -3.47
N MET A 138 5.61 7.79 -4.69
CA MET A 138 4.27 8.13 -5.18
C MET A 138 4.00 7.53 -6.55
N PHE A 139 2.73 7.24 -6.79
CA PHE A 139 2.21 6.82 -8.08
C PHE A 139 0.77 7.28 -8.27
N SER A 140 0.28 7.24 -9.50
CA SER A 140 -1.07 7.67 -9.84
C SER A 140 -2.14 6.67 -9.39
N LYS A 141 -3.42 7.03 -9.50
CA LYS A 141 -4.53 6.09 -9.32
C LYS A 141 -4.54 5.03 -10.42
N GLU A 142 -4.20 5.43 -11.63
CA GLU A 142 -4.07 4.58 -12.80
C GLU A 142 -3.00 3.51 -12.59
N ASP A 143 -1.80 3.90 -12.12
CA ASP A 143 -0.74 2.95 -11.77
C ASP A 143 -1.17 1.99 -10.65
N SER A 144 -1.95 2.48 -9.68
CA SER A 144 -2.46 1.64 -8.60
C SER A 144 -3.46 0.59 -9.09
N ALA A 145 -4.29 0.95 -10.08
CA ALA A 145 -5.19 0.02 -10.75
C ALA A 145 -4.41 -0.97 -11.63
N GLU A 146 -3.42 -0.50 -12.38
CA GLU A 146 -2.52 -1.36 -13.18
C GLU A 146 -1.85 -2.43 -12.29
N LEU A 147 -1.38 -2.05 -11.09
CA LEU A 147 -0.75 -2.99 -10.17
C LEU A 147 -1.72 -4.11 -9.73
N ILE A 148 -3.00 -3.79 -9.51
CA ILE A 148 -4.03 -4.80 -9.20
C ILE A 148 -4.28 -5.70 -10.42
N HIS A 149 -4.41 -5.13 -11.62
CA HIS A 149 -4.58 -5.88 -12.86
C HIS A 149 -3.41 -6.83 -13.11
N LYS A 150 -2.18 -6.33 -12.93
CA LYS A 150 -0.99 -7.14 -13.10
C LYS A 150 -0.90 -8.29 -12.08
N CYS A 151 -1.40 -8.07 -10.87
CA CYS A 151 -1.53 -9.12 -9.87
C CYS A 151 -2.47 -10.25 -10.34
N ILE A 152 -3.59 -9.89 -11.00
CA ILE A 152 -4.52 -10.83 -11.61
C ILE A 152 -3.84 -11.60 -12.74
N ASP A 153 -3.13 -10.88 -13.64
CA ASP A 153 -2.43 -11.50 -14.77
C ASP A 153 -1.45 -12.57 -14.30
N TYR A 154 -0.57 -12.27 -13.32
CA TYR A 154 0.40 -13.24 -12.81
C TYR A 154 -0.26 -14.54 -12.32
N VAL A 155 -1.35 -14.42 -11.57
CA VAL A 155 -2.08 -15.60 -11.06
C VAL A 155 -2.70 -16.41 -12.21
N TYR A 156 -3.33 -15.75 -13.17
CA TYR A 156 -3.95 -16.45 -14.31
C TYR A 156 -2.94 -16.93 -15.37
N GLU A 157 -1.74 -16.37 -15.41
CA GLU A 157 -0.61 -16.85 -16.22
C GLU A 157 0.13 -18.03 -15.57
N GLY A 158 -0.27 -18.43 -14.36
CA GLY A 158 0.21 -19.65 -13.70
C GLY A 158 1.18 -19.44 -12.54
N GLU A 159 1.29 -18.20 -11.98
CA GLU A 159 2.02 -18.03 -10.72
C GLU A 159 1.24 -18.66 -9.57
N ASP A 160 1.79 -19.75 -9.06
CA ASP A 160 1.14 -20.60 -8.05
C ASP A 160 1.57 -20.26 -6.61
N LYS A 161 2.63 -19.48 -6.43
CA LYS A 161 3.15 -19.12 -5.11
C LYS A 161 2.45 -17.88 -4.55
N PHE A 162 2.44 -17.78 -3.22
CA PHE A 162 2.09 -16.51 -2.61
C PHE A 162 3.13 -15.45 -2.96
N PHE A 163 2.67 -14.28 -3.34
CA PHE A 163 3.53 -13.13 -3.56
C PHE A 163 2.86 -11.82 -3.10
N ILE A 164 3.71 -10.85 -2.84
CA ILE A 164 3.33 -9.46 -2.66
C ILE A 164 3.83 -8.69 -3.88
N LEU A 165 2.93 -8.13 -4.67
CA LEU A 165 3.29 -7.35 -5.85
C LEU A 165 3.46 -5.88 -5.50
N SER A 166 4.52 -5.28 -6.00
CA SER A 166 4.75 -3.84 -5.98
C SER A 166 5.34 -3.38 -7.31
N SER A 167 5.68 -2.11 -7.43
CA SER A 167 6.34 -1.58 -8.62
C SER A 167 7.44 -0.58 -8.23
N LEU A 168 8.38 -0.37 -9.15
CA LEU A 168 9.33 0.73 -9.06
C LEU A 168 8.54 2.05 -9.19
N MET A 169 8.62 2.87 -8.16
CA MET A 169 7.94 4.16 -8.08
C MET A 169 8.98 5.25 -7.85
N LYS A 170 8.71 6.45 -8.32
CA LYS A 170 9.61 7.58 -8.11
C LYS A 170 9.37 8.24 -6.75
N ASN A 171 10.42 8.87 -6.24
CA ASN A 171 10.37 9.66 -5.03
C ASN A 171 9.84 11.06 -5.30
N VAL A 172 9.03 11.56 -4.36
CA VAL A 172 8.55 12.94 -4.30
C VAL A 172 8.98 13.54 -2.97
N ASN A 173 9.79 14.60 -3.02
CA ASN A 173 10.00 15.44 -1.85
C ASN A 173 8.74 16.29 -1.61
N LEU A 174 8.14 16.17 -0.42
CA LEU A 174 6.85 16.82 -0.14
C LEU A 174 6.94 18.35 -0.08
N TYR A 175 8.09 18.92 0.30
CA TYR A 175 8.29 20.36 0.27
C TYR A 175 8.31 20.89 -1.17
N SER A 176 9.03 20.22 -2.07
CA SER A 176 9.03 20.57 -3.51
C SER A 176 7.63 20.48 -4.11
N LEU A 177 6.87 19.44 -3.80
CA LEU A 177 5.49 19.31 -4.25
C LEU A 177 4.59 20.43 -3.70
N ALA A 178 4.72 20.80 -2.43
CA ALA A 178 3.96 21.89 -1.82
C ALA A 178 4.27 23.23 -2.52
N LYS A 179 5.52 23.49 -2.88
CA LYS A 179 5.94 24.70 -3.62
C LYS A 179 5.38 24.75 -5.05
N LEU A 180 5.11 23.62 -5.68
CA LEU A 180 4.42 23.56 -6.98
C LEU A 180 2.92 23.86 -6.87
N ILE A 181 2.30 23.54 -5.71
CA ILE A 181 0.87 23.78 -5.47
C ILE A 181 0.62 25.23 -5.07
N SER A 182 1.47 25.81 -4.23
CA SER A 182 1.25 27.13 -3.65
C SER A 182 2.48 28.04 -3.76
N PRO A 183 2.30 29.32 -4.14
CA PRO A 183 3.38 30.30 -4.14
C PRO A 183 3.75 30.79 -2.71
N PHE A 184 2.89 30.50 -1.72
CA PHE A 184 3.12 30.94 -0.34
C PHE A 184 4.20 30.10 0.34
N GLU A 185 4.73 30.62 1.46
CA GLU A 185 5.61 29.84 2.32
C GLU A 185 4.86 28.67 2.94
N VAL A 186 5.58 27.56 3.13
CA VAL A 186 5.05 26.35 3.76
C VAL A 186 5.30 26.41 5.27
N GLU A 187 4.27 26.23 6.06
CA GLU A 187 4.39 26.15 7.52
C GLU A 187 4.90 24.77 7.94
N VAL A 188 6.05 24.70 8.59
CA VAL A 188 6.58 23.43 9.15
C VAL A 188 6.02 23.22 10.55
N ILE A 189 5.18 22.18 10.72
CA ILE A 189 4.44 21.92 11.96
C ILE A 189 5.05 20.85 12.85
N GLY A 190 6.16 20.21 12.42
CA GLY A 190 6.81 19.10 13.14
C GLY A 190 6.21 17.73 12.80
N LYS A 191 7.03 16.69 13.02
CA LYS A 191 6.66 15.28 12.74
C LYS A 191 5.59 14.79 13.71
N ARG A 192 4.69 13.94 13.21
CA ARG A 192 3.67 13.27 14.00
C ARG A 192 4.19 11.91 14.49
N PRO A 193 3.65 11.36 15.61
CA PRO A 193 3.95 10.00 16.02
C PRO A 193 3.71 8.99 14.88
N GLY A 194 4.66 8.06 14.67
CA GLY A 194 4.58 7.07 13.61
C GLY A 194 4.90 7.58 12.20
N GLU A 195 5.33 8.84 12.01
CA GLU A 195 5.79 9.36 10.72
C GLU A 195 7.30 9.23 10.55
N LYS A 196 7.73 8.64 9.42
CA LYS A 196 9.13 8.58 8.96
C LYS A 196 9.44 9.69 7.96
N LEU A 197 10.69 10.13 7.90
CA LEU A 197 11.17 11.00 6.82
C LEU A 197 11.14 10.28 5.48
N ASN A 198 11.58 9.03 5.47
CA ASN A 198 11.63 8.16 4.30
C ASN A 198 10.89 6.86 4.59
N GLU A 199 10.21 6.32 3.57
CA GLU A 199 9.51 5.04 3.64
C GLU A 199 10.24 4.00 2.80
N THR A 200 10.32 2.78 3.32
CA THR A 200 10.91 1.63 2.63
C THR A 200 9.81 0.75 2.04
N LEU A 201 9.91 0.44 0.75
CA LEU A 201 8.97 -0.42 0.05
C LEU A 201 9.43 -1.88 0.08
N ILE A 202 10.74 -2.11 -0.13
CA ILE A 202 11.39 -3.42 -0.02
C ILE A 202 12.64 -3.25 0.83
N SER A 203 12.71 -3.96 1.94
CA SER A 203 13.82 -3.90 2.88
C SER A 203 15.00 -4.78 2.43
N GLU A 204 16.19 -4.51 2.95
CA GLU A 204 17.39 -5.32 2.71
C GLU A 204 17.16 -6.81 3.02
N LYS A 205 16.40 -7.12 4.07
CA LYS A 205 16.07 -8.51 4.44
C LYS A 205 15.17 -9.21 3.43
N GLU A 206 14.39 -8.46 2.67
CA GLU A 206 13.46 -8.96 1.66
C GLU A 206 14.12 -9.17 0.30
N LEU A 207 15.28 -8.57 0.01
CA LEU A 207 15.94 -8.59 -1.31
C LEU A 207 16.10 -10.00 -1.92
N LYS A 208 16.55 -10.96 -1.11
CA LYS A 208 16.75 -12.35 -1.59
C LYS A 208 15.45 -13.06 -2.00
N PHE A 209 14.32 -12.54 -1.59
CA PHE A 209 13.00 -13.07 -1.90
C PHE A 209 12.30 -12.31 -3.04
N THR A 210 12.95 -11.31 -3.64
CA THR A 210 12.39 -10.54 -4.74
C THR A 210 12.68 -11.17 -6.09
N LYS A 211 11.80 -10.88 -7.05
CA LYS A 211 12.01 -11.09 -8.49
C LYS A 211 11.52 -9.84 -9.21
N LEU A 212 12.36 -9.31 -10.10
CA LEU A 212 11.98 -8.20 -10.98
C LEU A 212 11.38 -8.73 -12.27
N ASP A 213 10.32 -8.06 -12.74
CA ASP A 213 9.72 -8.22 -14.05
C ASP A 213 9.41 -6.83 -14.61
N GLY A 214 10.34 -6.27 -15.38
CA GLY A 214 10.28 -4.90 -15.83
C GLY A 214 10.20 -3.91 -14.66
N LYS A 215 9.12 -3.15 -14.56
CA LYS A 215 8.89 -2.22 -13.42
C LYS A 215 8.27 -2.88 -12.19
N PHE A 216 7.87 -4.15 -12.28
CA PHE A 216 7.18 -4.84 -11.19
C PHE A 216 8.16 -5.58 -10.28
N ILE A 217 7.85 -5.62 -9.00
CA ILE A 217 8.61 -6.31 -7.95
C ILE A 217 7.69 -7.34 -7.33
N LEU A 218 7.98 -8.63 -7.53
CA LEU A 218 7.32 -9.73 -6.84
C LEU A 218 8.16 -10.08 -5.62
N LEU A 219 7.57 -10.04 -4.44
CA LEU A 219 8.17 -10.44 -3.18
C LEU A 219 7.51 -11.74 -2.71
N TYR A 220 8.30 -12.80 -2.61
CA TYR A 220 7.86 -14.14 -2.20
C TYR A 220 8.20 -14.42 -0.73
N ASN A 221 7.71 -15.55 -0.20
CA ASN A 221 8.07 -16.04 1.14
C ASN A 221 9.32 -16.92 1.14
N GLU A 222 9.82 -17.28 -0.02
CA GLU A 222 10.97 -18.14 -0.23
C GLU A 222 11.93 -17.53 -1.25
N VAL A 223 13.15 -18.04 -1.29
CA VAL A 223 14.12 -17.61 -2.30
C VAL A 223 13.68 -18.10 -3.68
N VAL A 224 13.65 -17.20 -4.65
CA VAL A 224 13.28 -17.50 -6.03
C VAL A 224 14.43 -17.11 -6.97
N ASP A 225 14.48 -17.75 -8.14
CA ASP A 225 15.42 -17.41 -9.20
C ASP A 225 14.91 -16.22 -10.01
N GLY A 226 15.84 -15.49 -10.63
CA GLY A 226 15.54 -14.34 -11.47
C GLY A 226 16.30 -13.09 -11.07
N GLU A 227 16.07 -12.03 -11.83
CA GLU A 227 16.63 -10.71 -11.54
C GLU A 227 16.08 -10.18 -10.21
N LYS A 228 16.94 -9.54 -9.41
CA LYS A 228 16.63 -9.04 -8.09
C LYS A 228 16.99 -7.57 -7.96
N LEU A 229 16.43 -6.94 -6.94
CA LEU A 229 16.92 -5.64 -6.50
C LEU A 229 18.31 -5.78 -5.88
N ASP A 230 19.24 -4.91 -6.27
CA ASP A 230 20.61 -4.89 -5.74
C ASP A 230 20.71 -4.31 -4.33
N LYS A 231 19.76 -3.47 -3.97
CA LYS A 231 19.69 -2.75 -2.67
C LYS A 231 18.26 -2.50 -2.24
N GLU A 232 18.11 -2.13 -0.97
CA GLU A 232 16.84 -1.66 -0.41
C GLU A 232 16.17 -0.63 -1.33
N TYR A 233 14.85 -0.79 -1.54
CA TYR A 233 14.07 0.13 -2.33
C TYR A 233 13.19 1.00 -1.44
N SER A 234 13.51 2.27 -1.41
CA SER A 234 12.90 3.26 -0.52
C SER A 234 12.75 4.62 -1.19
N SER A 235 12.03 5.54 -0.57
CA SER A 235 11.95 6.93 -1.03
C SER A 235 13.31 7.64 -1.02
N LEU A 236 14.31 7.12 -0.30
CA LEU A 236 15.68 7.66 -0.31
C LEU A 236 16.51 7.13 -1.49
N SER A 237 16.28 5.88 -1.91
CA SER A 237 17.07 5.21 -2.95
C SER A 237 16.46 5.28 -4.36
N ALA A 238 15.18 5.63 -4.45
CA ALA A 238 14.45 5.74 -5.71
C ALA A 238 14.83 7.02 -6.48
N GLU A 239 14.62 6.99 -7.80
CA GLU A 239 14.74 8.16 -8.66
C GLU A 239 13.73 9.24 -8.24
N ASN A 240 14.17 10.50 -8.22
CA ASN A 240 13.30 11.62 -7.93
C ASN A 240 12.38 11.94 -9.12
N MET A 241 11.12 12.27 -8.86
CA MET A 241 10.26 12.86 -9.88
C MET A 241 10.75 14.24 -10.26
N THR A 242 10.67 14.56 -11.55
CA THR A 242 10.82 15.91 -12.05
C THR A 242 9.62 16.79 -11.68
N ASP A 243 9.76 18.11 -11.75
CA ASP A 243 8.65 19.05 -11.53
C ASP A 243 7.47 18.80 -12.48
N GLU A 244 7.74 18.40 -13.72
CA GLU A 244 6.71 18.05 -14.71
C GLU A 244 5.94 16.78 -14.32
N GLU A 245 6.64 15.74 -13.90
CA GLU A 245 6.02 14.51 -13.39
C GLU A 245 5.19 14.78 -12.11
N MET A 246 5.70 15.61 -11.20
CA MET A 246 4.94 16.02 -10.01
C MET A 246 3.68 16.80 -10.36
N LYS A 247 3.72 17.71 -11.37
CA LYS A 247 2.53 18.41 -11.86
C LYS A 247 1.49 17.46 -12.45
N ASN A 248 1.90 16.37 -13.09
CA ASN A 248 0.96 15.35 -13.59
C ASN A 248 0.24 14.59 -12.45
N LEU A 249 0.78 14.63 -11.24
CA LEU A 249 0.10 14.12 -10.06
C LEU A 249 -0.94 15.09 -9.47
N LEU A 250 -0.90 16.38 -9.85
CA LEU A 250 -1.81 17.43 -9.41
C LEU A 250 -3.04 17.54 -10.31
#